data_aa8a441e8f381d154b5756ca2fbcb9c3
#
_entry.id   aa8a441e8f381d154b5756ca2fbcb9c3
#
_cell.length_a   1.000
_cell.length_b   1.000
_cell.length_c   1.000
_cell.angle_alpha   90.00
_cell.angle_beta   90.00
_cell.angle_gamma   90.00
#
_symmetry.space_group_name_H-M   'P 1'
#
loop_
_entity.id
_entity.type
_entity.pdbx_description
1 polymer ?
#
loop_
_entity_poly.entity_id
_entity_poly.type
_entity_poly.pdbx_seq_one_letter_code
_entity_poly.pdbx_strand_id
1 'polypeptide(L)'
;ANKYIDLYTSDILSLNTLLPTADPRATDYIAEMIDMVQQLINHGNAYTTPLGVYFDINTYDDYTRLSGQKLENLLSGTGHGDIADNAKRNPGDFALWVFKTGAHENALQTWESPFSSPLVERGRGFPGWHIECSAMSKHFLGTTFDIHMGGIEHIPIHHTNEIAQSTCANHAPFVNYWLHNEHLLVDNKKMSKSEGTSYLVSDIIDRGYDPLVLRYFFLQANYRSKQNFTWEGLTASANAYEKLIKTLSQFPSDGVISESYQTLFRDMISDDLNTAAALA
;
A
#
# COMPACT_ATOMS: atom_id res chain seq x y z
N ALA A 1 9.93 11.06 -12.22
CA ALA A 1 8.75 10.24 -11.99
C ALA A 1 8.42 9.37 -13.20
N ASN A 2 8.15 9.93 -14.41
CA ASN A 2 7.66 9.19 -15.59
C ASN A 2 8.49 7.95 -15.93
N LYS A 3 9.84 8.06 -15.97
CA LYS A 3 10.71 6.89 -16.21
C LYS A 3 10.39 5.70 -15.29
N TYR A 4 10.13 5.93 -14.01
CA TYR A 4 9.84 4.86 -13.06
C TYR A 4 8.41 4.33 -13.18
N ILE A 5 7.47 5.17 -13.59
CA ILE A 5 6.11 4.74 -13.92
C ILE A 5 6.14 3.80 -15.12
N ASP A 6 6.86 4.17 -16.18
CA ASP A 6 6.99 3.35 -17.40
C ASP A 6 7.64 1.98 -17.08
N LEU A 7 8.70 1.97 -16.25
CA LEU A 7 9.34 0.72 -15.81
C LEU A 7 8.38 -0.16 -15.00
N TYR A 8 7.68 0.42 -14.02
CA TYR A 8 6.70 -0.29 -13.21
C TYR A 8 5.58 -0.90 -14.07
N THR A 9 5.03 -0.10 -14.99
CA THR A 9 3.98 -0.56 -15.92
C THR A 9 4.48 -1.72 -16.79
N SER A 10 5.71 -1.61 -17.29
CA SER A 10 6.33 -2.70 -18.08
C SER A 10 6.49 -3.97 -17.26
N ASP A 11 6.93 -3.87 -16.01
CA ASP A 11 7.10 -5.02 -15.11
C ASP A 11 5.75 -5.72 -14.84
N ILE A 12 4.72 -4.94 -14.51
CA ILE A 12 3.35 -5.45 -14.24
C ILE A 12 2.76 -6.14 -15.47
N LEU A 13 2.93 -5.56 -16.65
CA LEU A 13 2.47 -6.16 -17.92
C LEU A 13 3.22 -7.45 -18.25
N SER A 14 4.53 -7.52 -17.98
CA SER A 14 5.32 -8.73 -18.22
C SER A 14 4.87 -9.91 -17.34
N LEU A 15 4.35 -9.62 -16.15
CA LEU A 15 3.73 -10.61 -15.26
C LEU A 15 2.30 -10.98 -15.69
N ASN A 16 1.81 -10.50 -16.84
CA ASN A 16 0.46 -10.71 -17.35
C ASN A 16 -0.64 -10.37 -16.33
N THR A 17 -0.45 -9.28 -15.59
CA THR A 17 -1.48 -8.72 -14.70
C THR A 17 -2.32 -7.70 -15.46
N LEU A 18 -3.59 -7.60 -15.10
CA LEU A 18 -4.47 -6.57 -15.65
C LEU A 18 -4.03 -5.20 -15.13
N LEU A 19 -4.08 -4.21 -15.99
CA LEU A 19 -3.87 -2.82 -15.56
C LEU A 19 -5.04 -2.37 -14.67
N PRO A 20 -4.77 -1.50 -13.69
CA PRO A 20 -5.82 -0.92 -12.87
C PRO A 20 -6.77 -0.05 -13.71
N THR A 21 -8.01 0.11 -13.27
CA THR A 21 -8.98 1.02 -13.90
C THR A 21 -8.54 2.48 -13.81
N ALA A 22 -7.86 2.84 -12.73
CA ALA A 22 -7.26 4.15 -12.52
C ALA A 22 -5.88 3.99 -11.87
N ASP A 23 -4.94 4.82 -12.30
CA ASP A 23 -3.57 4.89 -11.78
C ASP A 23 -3.26 6.36 -11.41
N PRO A 24 -3.80 6.84 -10.27
CA PRO A 24 -3.74 8.24 -9.89
C PRO A 24 -2.34 8.65 -9.42
N ARG A 25 -1.94 9.87 -9.78
CA ARG A 25 -0.74 10.50 -9.26
C ARG A 25 -1.13 11.42 -8.10
N ALA A 26 -0.54 11.26 -6.95
CA ALA A 26 -0.84 12.08 -5.76
C ALA A 26 -0.78 13.59 -6.04
N THR A 27 0.13 14.02 -6.91
CA THR A 27 0.28 15.43 -7.32
C THR A 27 -0.93 16.02 -8.05
N ASP A 28 -1.81 15.19 -8.59
CA ASP A 28 -2.99 15.61 -9.34
C ASP A 28 -4.25 15.76 -8.44
N TYR A 29 -4.14 15.31 -7.16
CA TYR A 29 -5.25 15.27 -6.20
C TYR A 29 -5.00 16.11 -4.94
N ILE A 30 -4.17 17.15 -5.06
CA ILE A 30 -3.83 18.05 -3.93
C ILE A 30 -5.07 18.79 -3.40
N ALA A 31 -6.00 19.15 -4.27
CA ALA A 31 -7.23 19.84 -3.86
C ALA A 31 -8.10 18.93 -2.99
N GLU A 32 -8.25 17.66 -3.33
CA GLU A 32 -8.99 16.66 -2.58
C GLU A 32 -8.35 16.38 -1.21
N MET A 33 -7.01 16.37 -1.15
CA MET A 33 -6.27 16.22 0.10
C MET A 33 -6.50 17.43 1.01
N ILE A 34 -6.39 18.65 0.48
CA ILE A 34 -6.66 19.90 1.22
C ILE A 34 -8.10 19.91 1.74
N ASP A 35 -9.07 19.52 0.91
CA ASP A 35 -10.48 19.46 1.30
C ASP A 35 -10.69 18.48 2.47
N MET A 36 -10.10 17.29 2.41
CA MET A 36 -10.20 16.30 3.49
C MET A 36 -9.54 16.80 4.77
N VAL A 37 -8.37 17.42 4.70
CA VAL A 37 -7.70 18.05 5.88
C VAL A 37 -8.58 19.15 6.47
N GLN A 38 -9.22 19.98 5.63
CA GLN A 38 -10.13 21.01 6.10
C GLN A 38 -11.36 20.42 6.79
N GLN A 39 -11.92 19.33 6.28
CA GLN A 39 -13.02 18.61 6.93
C GLN A 39 -12.58 18.11 8.33
N LEU A 40 -11.40 17.51 8.45
CA LEU A 40 -10.86 17.04 9.74
C LEU A 40 -10.66 18.20 10.74
N ILE A 41 -10.20 19.36 10.29
CA ILE A 41 -10.10 20.57 11.14
C ILE A 41 -11.49 21.00 11.60
N ASN A 42 -12.45 21.09 10.70
CA ASN A 42 -13.83 21.52 10.99
C ASN A 42 -14.54 20.58 11.97
N HIS A 43 -14.24 19.27 11.91
CA HIS A 43 -14.78 18.26 12.82
C HIS A 43 -14.04 18.20 14.16
N GLY A 44 -12.94 18.94 14.33
CA GLY A 44 -12.15 18.96 15.56
C GLY A 44 -11.17 17.79 15.70
N ASN A 45 -10.96 16.99 14.63
CA ASN A 45 -10.01 15.87 14.64
C ASN A 45 -8.58 16.29 14.26
N ALA A 46 -8.40 17.52 13.76
CA ALA A 46 -7.11 18.03 13.38
C ALA A 46 -6.87 19.44 13.93
N TYR A 47 -5.60 19.80 14.09
CA TYR A 47 -5.17 21.10 14.58
C TYR A 47 -3.91 21.55 13.87
N THR A 48 -3.66 22.88 13.91
CA THR A 48 -2.51 23.51 13.26
C THR A 48 -1.45 23.89 14.27
N THR A 49 -0.20 23.66 13.92
CA THR A 49 1.01 24.17 14.59
C THR A 49 1.78 25.09 13.63
N PRO A 50 2.85 25.76 14.07
CA PRO A 50 3.71 26.48 13.14
C PRO A 50 4.36 25.65 12.04
N LEU A 51 4.54 24.32 12.25
CA LEU A 51 5.21 23.41 11.31
C LEU A 51 4.27 22.58 10.43
N GLY A 52 3.00 22.43 10.81
CA GLY A 52 2.07 21.60 10.04
C GLY A 52 0.66 21.58 10.60
N VAL A 53 -0.19 20.83 9.91
CA VAL A 53 -1.51 20.40 10.38
C VAL A 53 -1.42 18.93 10.77
N TYR A 54 -1.87 18.59 11.96
CA TYR A 54 -1.77 17.24 12.53
C TYR A 54 -3.14 16.68 12.86
N PHE A 55 -3.30 15.39 12.68
CA PHE A 55 -4.43 14.64 13.23
C PHE A 55 -4.19 14.41 14.73
N ASP A 56 -5.20 14.67 15.55
CA ASP A 56 -5.19 14.41 16.99
C ASP A 56 -5.72 12.99 17.22
N ILE A 57 -4.84 12.03 17.50
CA ILE A 57 -5.19 10.63 17.67
C ILE A 57 -6.15 10.37 18.84
N ASN A 58 -6.20 11.25 19.83
CA ASN A 58 -7.13 11.13 20.97
C ASN A 58 -8.57 11.46 20.60
N THR A 59 -8.83 11.97 19.41
CA THR A 59 -10.19 12.29 18.93
C THR A 59 -10.87 11.11 18.22
N TYR A 60 -10.18 9.96 18.10
CA TYR A 60 -10.70 8.75 17.48
C TYR A 60 -10.49 7.53 18.40
N ASP A 61 -11.53 7.12 19.08
CA ASP A 61 -11.48 6.05 20.10
C ASP A 61 -10.99 4.70 19.55
N ASP A 62 -11.32 4.38 18.30
CA ASP A 62 -10.97 3.12 17.63
C ASP A 62 -9.59 3.15 16.94
N TYR A 63 -8.72 4.15 17.25
CA TYR A 63 -7.48 4.39 16.51
C TYR A 63 -6.57 3.14 16.39
N THR A 64 -6.46 2.34 17.44
CA THR A 64 -5.58 1.16 17.44
C THR A 64 -6.30 -0.15 17.10
N ARG A 65 -7.55 -0.09 16.64
CA ARG A 65 -8.38 -1.29 16.42
C ARG A 65 -7.79 -2.24 15.38
N LEU A 66 -7.26 -1.72 14.26
CA LEU A 66 -6.65 -2.55 13.22
C LEU A 66 -5.33 -3.16 13.68
N SER A 67 -4.47 -2.35 14.33
CA SER A 67 -3.13 -2.78 14.73
C SER A 67 -3.11 -3.63 15.99
N GLY A 68 -4.14 -3.53 16.84
CA GLY A 68 -4.17 -4.16 18.17
C GLY A 68 -3.09 -3.63 19.12
N GLN A 69 -2.40 -2.56 18.76
CA GLN A 69 -1.36 -1.96 19.59
C GLN A 69 -1.97 -1.17 20.76
N LYS A 70 -1.22 -1.04 21.84
CA LYS A 70 -1.58 -0.10 22.90
C LYS A 70 -1.13 1.30 22.51
N LEU A 71 -1.98 2.30 22.69
CA LEU A 71 -1.69 3.69 22.36
C LEU A 71 -0.40 4.17 23.03
N GLU A 72 -0.13 3.73 24.25
CA GLU A 72 1.10 4.03 25.02
C GLU A 72 2.38 3.58 24.30
N ASN A 73 2.33 2.49 23.54
CA ASN A 73 3.48 1.97 22.78
C ASN A 73 3.74 2.75 21.49
N LEU A 74 2.72 3.41 20.94
CA LEU A 74 2.84 4.29 19.76
C LEU A 74 3.58 5.59 20.10
N LEU A 75 3.55 6.01 21.36
CA LEU A 75 4.19 7.22 21.84
C LEU A 75 5.74 7.14 21.84
N SER A 76 6.32 5.95 21.72
CA SER A 76 7.77 5.71 21.71
C SER A 76 8.38 5.49 20.33
N GLY A 77 7.56 5.32 19.30
CA GLY A 77 7.98 4.99 17.93
C GLY A 77 7.57 6.07 16.95
N THR A 78 8.39 7.10 16.79
CA THR A 78 8.30 8.01 15.65
C THR A 78 8.47 7.17 14.38
N GLY A 79 7.39 6.97 13.62
CA GLY A 79 7.45 6.31 12.33
C GLY A 79 8.42 7.05 11.39
N HIS A 80 9.08 6.33 10.48
CA HIS A 80 9.90 6.93 9.44
C HIS A 80 9.07 7.97 8.67
N GLY A 81 9.48 9.23 8.70
CA GLY A 81 8.79 10.35 8.04
C GLY A 81 8.00 11.27 8.99
N ASP A 82 7.98 11.00 10.29
CA ASP A 82 7.35 11.88 11.24
C ASP A 82 8.19 13.14 11.47
N ILE A 83 7.49 14.27 11.63
CA ILE A 83 8.11 15.58 11.87
C ILE A 83 8.29 15.76 13.36
N ALA A 84 9.53 16.03 13.77
CA ALA A 84 9.81 16.46 15.11
C ALA A 84 9.23 17.87 15.34
N ASP A 85 8.07 17.93 15.96
CA ASP A 85 7.38 19.17 16.31
C ASP A 85 7.00 19.16 17.80
N ASN A 86 7.65 20.03 18.57
CA ASN A 86 7.39 20.16 20.01
C ASN A 86 6.00 20.75 20.32
N ALA A 87 5.29 21.28 19.31
CA ALA A 87 3.95 21.82 19.45
C ALA A 87 2.85 20.77 19.21
N LYS A 88 3.21 19.51 18.88
CA LYS A 88 2.26 18.40 18.82
C LYS A 88 1.62 18.18 20.19
N ARG A 89 0.31 17.92 20.20
CA ARG A 89 -0.43 17.64 21.44
C ARG A 89 -0.04 16.27 22.01
N ASN A 90 0.17 15.30 21.12
CA ASN A 90 0.64 13.95 21.46
C ASN A 90 1.78 13.54 20.52
N PRO A 91 2.77 12.79 21.00
CA PRO A 91 3.84 12.28 20.16
C PRO A 91 3.34 11.41 18.98
N GLY A 92 2.22 10.71 19.16
CA GLY A 92 1.60 9.87 18.12
C GLY A 92 0.77 10.63 17.09
N ASP A 93 0.52 11.93 17.26
CA ASP A 93 -0.19 12.73 16.27
C ASP A 93 0.62 12.76 14.96
N PHE A 94 -0.04 12.59 13.83
CA PHE A 94 0.62 12.48 12.55
C PHE A 94 0.24 13.61 11.59
N ALA A 95 1.17 13.94 10.69
CA ALA A 95 1.03 15.07 9.80
C ALA A 95 0.00 14.81 8.70
N LEU A 96 -0.92 15.75 8.51
CA LEU A 96 -1.87 15.83 7.40
C LEU A 96 -1.38 16.81 6.33
N TRP A 97 -0.76 17.90 6.75
CA TRP A 97 -0.13 18.89 5.88
C TRP A 97 1.14 19.42 6.54
N VAL A 98 2.23 19.42 5.80
CA VAL A 98 3.55 19.85 6.28
C VAL A 98 3.89 21.19 5.67
N PHE A 99 4.13 22.20 6.48
CA PHE A 99 4.54 23.51 5.99
C PHE A 99 5.99 23.52 5.49
N LYS A 100 6.24 24.26 4.41
CA LYS A 100 7.58 24.45 3.84
C LYS A 100 8.45 25.34 4.72
N THR A 101 8.86 24.82 5.87
CA THR A 101 9.68 25.53 6.85
C THR A 101 10.53 24.56 7.68
N GLY A 102 11.47 25.05 8.44
CA GLY A 102 12.34 24.24 9.30
C GLY A 102 13.08 23.16 8.51
N ALA A 103 12.96 21.91 8.93
CA ALA A 103 13.60 20.78 8.24
C ALA A 103 13.14 20.61 6.78
N HIS A 104 12.00 21.17 6.41
CA HIS A 104 11.38 21.08 5.08
C HIS A 104 11.45 22.35 4.24
N GLU A 105 12.26 23.32 4.64
CA GLU A 105 12.44 24.59 3.89
C GLU A 105 12.87 24.39 2.43
N ASN A 106 13.60 23.30 2.16
CA ASN A 106 14.11 22.94 0.84
C ASN A 106 13.21 21.96 0.07
N ALA A 107 11.98 21.71 0.53
CA ALA A 107 11.05 20.84 -0.19
C ALA A 107 10.80 21.36 -1.62
N LEU A 108 10.98 20.45 -2.61
CA LEU A 108 10.92 20.79 -4.03
C LEU A 108 9.48 20.87 -4.55
N GLN A 109 8.61 19.99 -4.07
CA GLN A 109 7.19 19.92 -4.45
C GLN A 109 6.35 20.51 -3.32
N THR A 110 5.73 21.67 -3.55
CA THR A 110 4.90 22.34 -2.56
C THR A 110 3.77 23.10 -3.24
N TRP A 111 2.65 23.21 -2.53
CA TRP A 111 1.43 23.87 -2.99
C TRP A 111 0.97 24.89 -1.95
N GLU A 112 0.15 25.84 -2.37
CA GLU A 112 -0.56 26.74 -1.47
C GLU A 112 -1.73 26.00 -0.82
N SER A 113 -2.08 26.35 0.40
CA SER A 113 -3.22 25.79 1.12
C SER A 113 -3.93 26.88 1.93
N PRO A 114 -5.19 26.67 2.36
CA PRO A 114 -5.91 27.59 3.24
C PRO A 114 -5.41 27.56 4.69
N PHE A 115 -4.49 26.65 5.02
CA PHE A 115 -3.99 26.47 6.38
C PHE A 115 -3.03 27.60 6.74
N SER A 116 -3.16 28.12 7.98
CA SER A 116 -2.40 29.28 8.42
C SER A 116 -1.18 28.86 9.26
N SER A 117 -0.03 29.44 8.93
CA SER A 117 1.19 29.34 9.75
C SER A 117 1.90 30.69 9.76
N PRO A 118 2.46 31.11 10.90
CA PRO A 118 3.25 32.34 10.97
C PRO A 118 4.59 32.25 10.23
N LEU A 119 5.02 31.05 9.83
CA LEU A 119 6.33 30.77 9.23
C LEU A 119 6.31 30.66 7.70
N VAL A 120 5.12 30.56 7.09
CA VAL A 120 4.99 30.42 5.64
C VAL A 120 3.84 31.26 5.10
N GLU A 121 4.03 31.82 3.91
CA GLU A 121 2.96 32.52 3.21
C GLU A 121 1.97 31.55 2.58
N ARG A 122 0.67 31.89 2.58
CA ARG A 122 -0.42 31.14 1.93
C ARG A 122 -0.45 29.66 2.28
N GLY A 123 -0.04 29.29 3.50
CA GLY A 123 -0.03 27.91 3.94
C GLY A 123 0.81 26.96 3.07
N ARG A 124 1.85 27.49 2.41
CA ARG A 124 2.68 26.73 1.47
C ARG A 124 3.31 25.52 2.14
N GLY A 125 3.05 24.34 1.54
CA GLY A 125 3.49 23.07 2.11
C GLY A 125 3.20 21.91 1.18
N PHE A 126 3.11 20.73 1.75
CA PHE A 126 2.81 19.48 1.03
C PHE A 126 2.00 18.52 1.91
N PRO A 127 1.22 17.59 1.33
CA PRO A 127 0.43 16.65 2.10
C PRO A 127 1.29 15.69 2.91
N GLY A 128 0.78 15.24 4.05
CA GLY A 128 1.31 14.09 4.76
C GLY A 128 1.14 12.81 3.93
N TRP A 129 1.97 11.81 4.19
CA TRP A 129 1.97 10.58 3.39
C TRP A 129 0.63 9.82 3.39
N HIS A 130 -0.08 9.81 4.52
CA HIS A 130 -1.29 9.01 4.68
C HIS A 130 -2.53 9.63 4.03
N ILE A 131 -2.61 10.97 3.96
CA ILE A 131 -3.77 11.67 3.41
C ILE A 131 -3.90 11.48 1.89
N GLU A 132 -2.80 11.18 1.20
CA GLU A 132 -2.79 10.91 -0.23
C GLU A 132 -3.71 9.74 -0.56
N CYS A 133 -3.50 8.60 0.09
CA CYS A 133 -4.29 7.39 -0.13
C CYS A 133 -5.74 7.58 0.30
N SER A 134 -6.00 8.22 1.44
CA SER A 134 -7.37 8.48 1.91
C SER A 134 -8.16 9.35 0.93
N ALA A 135 -7.57 10.44 0.43
CA ALA A 135 -8.25 11.35 -0.49
C ALA A 135 -8.46 10.75 -1.87
N MET A 136 -7.44 10.09 -2.44
CA MET A 136 -7.54 9.42 -3.74
C MET A 136 -8.51 8.25 -3.71
N SER A 137 -8.50 7.41 -2.66
CA SER A 137 -9.47 6.33 -2.50
C SER A 137 -10.90 6.86 -2.46
N LYS A 138 -11.15 7.93 -1.69
CA LYS A 138 -12.46 8.58 -1.65
C LYS A 138 -12.91 9.08 -3.02
N HIS A 139 -11.99 9.67 -3.80
CA HIS A 139 -12.29 10.20 -5.13
C HIS A 139 -12.76 9.11 -6.10
N PHE A 140 -12.08 7.96 -6.13
CA PHE A 140 -12.35 6.89 -7.10
C PHE A 140 -13.38 5.87 -6.63
N LEU A 141 -13.42 5.58 -5.33
CA LEU A 141 -14.15 4.45 -4.76
C LEU A 141 -15.28 4.88 -3.81
N GLY A 142 -15.36 6.16 -3.48
CA GLY A 142 -16.34 6.69 -2.52
C GLY A 142 -15.86 6.63 -1.08
N THR A 143 -16.76 6.94 -0.15
CA THR A 143 -16.45 7.05 1.29
C THR A 143 -16.18 5.71 1.96
N THR A 144 -16.79 4.65 1.44
CA THR A 144 -16.61 3.26 1.89
C THR A 144 -16.43 2.38 0.66
N PHE A 145 -15.40 1.55 0.65
CA PHE A 145 -15.16 0.61 -0.44
C PHE A 145 -14.86 -0.80 0.08
N ASP A 146 -14.84 -1.78 -0.84
CA ASP A 146 -14.84 -3.18 -0.43
C ASP A 146 -13.49 -3.66 0.10
N ILE A 147 -12.41 -3.48 -0.67
CA ILE A 147 -11.11 -4.09 -0.36
C ILE A 147 -10.00 -3.04 -0.43
N HIS A 148 -9.19 -2.97 0.63
CA HIS A 148 -7.92 -2.24 0.66
C HIS A 148 -6.77 -3.20 0.93
N MET A 149 -5.67 -3.04 0.20
CA MET A 149 -4.54 -3.97 0.27
C MET A 149 -3.24 -3.24 0.58
N GLY A 150 -2.31 -3.95 1.20
CA GLY A 150 -0.95 -3.48 1.44
C GLY A 150 -0.08 -4.53 2.12
N GLY A 151 1.17 -4.21 2.41
CA GLY A 151 2.05 -5.04 3.21
C GLY A 151 1.69 -4.98 4.70
N ILE A 152 2.06 -6.00 5.46
CA ILE A 152 1.83 -6.04 6.91
C ILE A 152 2.45 -4.86 7.66
N GLU A 153 3.50 -4.25 7.11
CA GLU A 153 4.16 -3.07 7.67
C GLU A 153 3.26 -1.83 7.68
N HIS A 154 2.20 -1.80 6.86
CA HIS A 154 1.25 -0.70 6.84
C HIS A 154 0.24 -0.75 7.99
N ILE A 155 0.00 -1.93 8.58
CA ILE A 155 -0.98 -2.12 9.66
C ILE A 155 -0.74 -1.15 10.82
N PRO A 156 0.48 -1.07 11.41
CA PRO A 156 0.68 -0.32 12.64
C PRO A 156 0.55 1.20 12.48
N ILE A 157 0.80 1.74 11.29
CA ILE A 157 0.86 3.20 11.08
C ILE A 157 0.01 3.62 9.87
N HIS A 158 0.39 3.24 8.64
CA HIS A 158 -0.18 3.81 7.42
C HIS A 158 -1.70 3.56 7.32
N HIS A 159 -2.12 2.31 7.35
CA HIS A 159 -3.54 1.96 7.25
C HIS A 159 -4.34 2.38 8.51
N THR A 160 -3.72 2.34 9.69
CA THR A 160 -4.32 2.85 10.92
C THR A 160 -4.63 4.36 10.79
N ASN A 161 -3.70 5.14 10.22
CA ASN A 161 -3.88 6.57 9.97
C ASN A 161 -4.92 6.85 8.88
N GLU A 162 -4.94 6.06 7.80
CA GLU A 162 -5.98 6.17 6.76
C GLU A 162 -7.39 5.92 7.31
N ILE A 163 -7.55 4.91 8.18
CA ILE A 163 -8.83 4.63 8.85
C ILE A 163 -9.27 5.85 9.66
N ALA A 164 -8.38 6.40 10.49
CA ALA A 164 -8.68 7.55 11.31
C ALA A 164 -9.08 8.77 10.47
N GLN A 165 -8.29 9.11 9.44
CA GLN A 165 -8.59 10.21 8.52
C GLN A 165 -9.92 10.03 7.83
N SER A 166 -10.11 8.89 7.18
CA SER A 166 -11.29 8.66 6.33
C SER A 166 -12.57 8.54 7.15
N THR A 167 -12.52 7.84 8.30
CA THR A 167 -13.68 7.67 9.18
C THR A 167 -14.09 9.01 9.79
N CYS A 168 -13.14 9.79 10.31
CA CYS A 168 -13.44 11.08 10.91
C CYS A 168 -13.86 12.15 9.90
N ALA A 169 -13.28 12.15 8.69
CA ALA A 169 -13.66 13.10 7.64
C ALA A 169 -15.06 12.81 7.06
N ASN A 170 -15.42 11.52 6.94
CA ASN A 170 -16.63 11.12 6.21
C ASN A 170 -17.77 10.65 7.12
N HIS A 171 -17.54 10.44 8.41
CA HIS A 171 -18.49 9.84 9.37
C HIS A 171 -19.05 8.49 8.89
N ALA A 172 -18.21 7.70 8.21
CA ALA A 172 -18.55 6.41 7.65
C ALA A 172 -17.35 5.44 7.75
N PRO A 173 -17.58 4.11 7.78
CA PRO A 173 -16.50 3.15 7.68
C PRO A 173 -15.67 3.37 6.40
N PHE A 174 -14.35 3.22 6.51
CA PHE A 174 -13.46 3.45 5.36
C PHE A 174 -13.46 2.24 4.42
N VAL A 175 -13.21 1.03 4.94
CA VAL A 175 -13.02 -0.20 4.17
C VAL A 175 -13.74 -1.37 4.81
N ASN A 176 -14.34 -2.24 3.99
CA ASN A 176 -15.01 -3.45 4.47
C ASN A 176 -14.01 -4.58 4.78
N TYR A 177 -13.00 -4.79 3.91
CA TYR A 177 -12.03 -5.88 4.03
C TYR A 177 -10.61 -5.38 3.83
N TRP A 178 -9.72 -5.79 4.74
CA TRP A 178 -8.30 -5.50 4.69
C TRP A 178 -7.53 -6.75 4.30
N LEU A 179 -6.68 -6.65 3.26
CA LEU A 179 -5.77 -7.72 2.86
C LEU A 179 -4.32 -7.24 3.05
N HIS A 180 -3.57 -8.00 3.85
CA HIS A 180 -2.17 -7.67 4.12
C HIS A 180 -1.27 -8.85 3.73
N ASN A 181 -0.38 -8.60 2.77
CA ASN A 181 0.60 -9.60 2.37
C ASN A 181 1.85 -9.53 3.26
N GLU A 182 2.43 -10.71 3.49
CA GLU A 182 3.69 -10.86 4.22
C GLU A 182 4.88 -10.47 3.33
N HIS A 183 6.04 -10.26 3.94
CA HIS A 183 7.27 -9.88 3.23
C HIS A 183 7.83 -11.01 2.36
N LEU A 184 8.34 -10.65 1.19
CA LEU A 184 9.24 -11.48 0.42
C LEU A 184 10.65 -11.39 1.02
N LEU A 185 11.20 -12.53 1.39
CA LEU A 185 12.61 -12.66 1.77
C LEU A 185 13.46 -13.05 0.55
N VAL A 186 14.71 -12.69 0.56
CA VAL A 186 15.72 -13.16 -0.40
C VAL A 186 16.84 -13.82 0.39
N ASP A 187 17.10 -15.10 0.10
CA ASP A 187 18.09 -15.91 0.84
C ASP A 187 17.89 -15.82 2.37
N ASN A 188 16.61 -15.93 2.82
CA ASN A 188 16.18 -15.82 4.22
C ASN A 188 16.45 -14.47 4.90
N LYS A 189 16.74 -13.42 4.13
CA LYS A 189 16.97 -12.06 4.62
C LYS A 189 15.96 -11.08 4.03
N LYS A 190 15.80 -9.94 4.68
CA LYS A 190 15.03 -8.83 4.12
C LYS A 190 15.70 -8.36 2.83
N MET A 191 14.90 -8.15 1.77
CA MET A 191 15.38 -7.55 0.52
C MET A 191 16.00 -6.17 0.79
N SER A 192 17.23 -5.96 0.30
CA SER A 192 17.99 -4.73 0.55
C SER A 192 18.84 -4.34 -0.65
N LYS A 193 18.77 -3.06 -1.04
CA LYS A 193 19.64 -2.51 -2.11
C LYS A 193 21.12 -2.51 -1.70
N SER A 194 21.41 -2.24 -0.44
CA SER A 194 22.79 -2.19 0.09
C SER A 194 23.46 -3.56 0.12
N GLU A 195 22.68 -4.64 0.23
CA GLU A 195 23.19 -6.01 0.22
C GLU A 195 23.13 -6.66 -1.17
N GLY A 196 22.68 -5.94 -2.20
CA GLY A 196 22.55 -6.48 -3.56
C GLY A 196 21.48 -7.56 -3.72
N THR A 197 20.54 -7.65 -2.77
CA THR A 197 19.42 -8.62 -2.79
C THR A 197 18.11 -8.03 -3.30
N SER A 198 18.14 -6.81 -3.86
CA SER A 198 16.97 -6.15 -4.46
C SER A 198 16.91 -6.47 -5.94
N TYR A 199 16.15 -7.51 -6.30
CA TYR A 199 15.94 -7.92 -7.68
C TYR A 199 14.75 -7.21 -8.32
N LEU A 200 14.89 -6.92 -9.62
CA LEU A 200 13.84 -6.41 -10.49
C LEU A 200 13.32 -7.54 -11.39
N VAL A 201 12.18 -7.33 -12.04
CA VAL A 201 11.66 -8.30 -13.03
C VAL A 201 12.64 -8.45 -14.20
N SER A 202 13.35 -7.37 -14.58
CA SER A 202 14.42 -7.42 -15.59
C SER A 202 15.54 -8.39 -15.23
N ASP A 203 15.91 -8.52 -13.94
CA ASP A 203 16.96 -9.45 -13.51
C ASP A 203 16.53 -10.92 -13.72
N ILE A 204 15.24 -11.20 -13.62
CA ILE A 204 14.62 -12.51 -13.89
C ILE A 204 14.73 -12.82 -15.39
N ILE A 205 14.37 -11.84 -16.23
CA ILE A 205 14.40 -11.94 -17.69
C ILE A 205 15.84 -12.10 -18.19
N ASP A 206 16.77 -11.30 -17.69
CA ASP A 206 18.19 -11.33 -18.07
C ASP A 206 18.88 -12.67 -17.75
N ARG A 207 18.35 -13.39 -16.76
CA ARG A 207 18.78 -14.77 -16.45
C ARG A 207 18.06 -15.84 -17.28
N GLY A 208 17.21 -15.45 -18.21
CA GLY A 208 16.56 -16.34 -19.15
C GLY A 208 15.27 -16.98 -18.66
N TYR A 209 14.68 -16.51 -17.54
CA TYR A 209 13.38 -16.98 -17.08
C TYR A 209 12.24 -16.17 -17.72
N ASP A 210 11.14 -16.86 -18.02
CA ASP A 210 9.89 -16.20 -18.36
C ASP A 210 9.34 -15.48 -17.11
N PRO A 211 8.91 -14.21 -17.19
CA PRO A 211 8.31 -13.49 -16.06
C PRO A 211 7.14 -14.22 -15.42
N LEU A 212 6.39 -15.02 -16.18
CA LEU A 212 5.27 -15.81 -15.64
C LEU A 212 5.73 -16.90 -14.66
N VAL A 213 6.99 -17.32 -14.72
CA VAL A 213 7.58 -18.22 -13.70
C VAL A 213 7.65 -17.51 -12.35
N LEU A 214 7.99 -16.22 -12.31
CA LEU A 214 7.99 -15.45 -11.08
C LEU A 214 6.56 -15.28 -10.52
N ARG A 215 5.58 -15.00 -11.38
CA ARG A 215 4.17 -14.98 -10.99
C ARG A 215 3.73 -16.34 -10.43
N TYR A 216 4.08 -17.43 -11.08
CA TYR A 216 3.78 -18.79 -10.62
C TYR A 216 4.45 -19.07 -9.27
N PHE A 217 5.71 -18.66 -9.08
CA PHE A 217 6.41 -18.75 -7.81
C PHE A 217 5.62 -18.07 -6.68
N PHE A 218 5.12 -16.83 -6.89
CA PHE A 218 4.32 -16.14 -5.87
C PHE A 218 3.01 -16.86 -5.54
N LEU A 219 2.34 -17.43 -6.54
CA LEU A 219 1.06 -18.12 -6.35
C LEU A 219 1.18 -19.46 -5.63
N GLN A 220 2.39 -20.02 -5.50
CA GLN A 220 2.65 -21.27 -4.77
C GLN A 220 2.65 -21.10 -3.24
N ALA A 221 2.58 -19.89 -2.73
CA ALA A 221 2.51 -19.60 -1.30
C ALA A 221 1.22 -18.83 -0.95
N ASN A 222 0.76 -18.97 0.30
CA ASN A 222 -0.30 -18.10 0.82
C ASN A 222 0.27 -16.71 1.04
N TYR A 223 -0.45 -15.65 0.62
CA TYR A 223 0.00 -14.26 0.72
C TYR A 223 0.27 -13.78 2.16
N ARG A 224 -0.30 -14.46 3.18
CA ARG A 224 -0.05 -14.19 4.61
C ARG A 224 1.23 -14.85 5.13
N SER A 225 1.92 -15.64 4.30
CA SER A 225 3.12 -16.35 4.70
C SER A 225 4.37 -15.71 4.11
N LYS A 226 5.44 -15.64 4.91
CA LYS A 226 6.74 -15.23 4.39
C LYS A 226 7.18 -16.20 3.30
N GLN A 227 7.42 -15.67 2.11
CA GLN A 227 7.98 -16.43 1.00
C GLN A 227 9.46 -16.09 0.86
N ASN A 228 10.30 -17.09 0.68
CA ASN A 228 11.73 -16.90 0.52
C ASN A 228 12.13 -17.12 -0.95
N PHE A 229 12.53 -16.05 -1.60
CA PHE A 229 13.07 -16.11 -2.95
C PHE A 229 14.52 -16.61 -2.91
N THR A 230 14.78 -17.64 -3.69
CA THR A 230 16.12 -18.08 -4.07
C THR A 230 16.12 -18.43 -5.56
N TRP A 231 17.29 -18.40 -6.20
CA TRP A 231 17.38 -18.78 -7.60
C TRP A 231 17.08 -20.26 -7.84
N GLU A 232 17.40 -21.11 -6.88
CA GLU A 232 17.05 -22.53 -6.89
C GLU A 232 15.53 -22.73 -6.79
N GLY A 233 14.86 -21.97 -5.91
CA GLY A 233 13.42 -21.97 -5.76
C GLY A 233 12.71 -21.51 -7.03
N LEU A 234 13.23 -20.46 -7.68
CA LEU A 234 12.71 -20.00 -8.97
C LEU A 234 12.91 -21.04 -10.06
N THR A 235 14.05 -21.72 -10.12
CA THR A 235 14.33 -22.82 -11.05
C THR A 235 13.34 -23.99 -10.86
N ALA A 236 13.06 -24.35 -9.60
CA ALA A 236 12.05 -25.38 -9.29
C ALA A 236 10.66 -24.97 -9.77
N SER A 237 10.30 -23.70 -9.58
CA SER A 237 9.03 -23.12 -10.09
C SER A 237 8.98 -23.10 -11.62
N ALA A 238 10.10 -22.84 -12.30
CA ALA A 238 10.19 -22.89 -13.76
C ALA A 238 9.89 -24.29 -14.29
N ASN A 239 10.51 -25.32 -13.69
CA ASN A 239 10.28 -26.72 -14.07
C ASN A 239 8.79 -27.13 -13.85
N ALA A 240 8.20 -26.71 -12.74
CA ALA A 240 6.80 -26.99 -12.43
C ALA A 240 5.86 -26.26 -13.40
N TYR A 241 6.11 -25.01 -13.70
CA TYR A 241 5.35 -24.20 -14.66
C TYR A 241 5.42 -24.80 -16.09
N GLU A 242 6.62 -25.16 -16.55
CA GLU A 242 6.79 -25.81 -17.86
C GLU A 242 5.99 -27.12 -17.94
N LYS A 243 6.05 -27.96 -16.89
CA LYS A 243 5.26 -29.19 -16.82
C LYS A 243 3.77 -28.91 -16.87
N LEU A 244 3.28 -27.89 -16.16
CA LEU A 244 1.88 -27.47 -16.18
C LEU A 244 1.45 -27.06 -17.59
N ILE A 245 2.20 -26.16 -18.24
CA ILE A 245 1.90 -25.70 -19.61
C ILE A 245 1.91 -26.85 -20.60
N LYS A 246 2.91 -27.74 -20.51
CA LYS A 246 2.98 -28.95 -21.35
C LYS A 246 1.79 -29.88 -21.15
N THR A 247 1.32 -30.05 -19.93
CA THR A 247 0.14 -30.83 -19.61
C THR A 247 -1.11 -30.20 -20.20
N LEU A 248 -1.31 -28.89 -19.97
CA LEU A 248 -2.44 -28.12 -20.47
C LEU A 248 -2.51 -28.14 -22.02
N SER A 249 -1.37 -28.08 -22.70
CA SER A 249 -1.30 -28.09 -24.17
C SER A 249 -1.76 -29.41 -24.79
N GLN A 250 -1.91 -30.49 -24.01
CA GLN A 250 -2.41 -31.79 -24.47
C GLN A 250 -3.95 -31.88 -24.47
N PHE A 251 -4.61 -30.94 -23.78
CA PHE A 251 -6.08 -30.92 -23.78
C PHE A 251 -6.63 -30.21 -25.03
N PRO A 252 -7.73 -30.73 -25.62
CA PRO A 252 -8.38 -30.07 -26.74
C PRO A 252 -8.98 -28.72 -26.29
N SER A 253 -8.97 -27.75 -27.19
CA SER A 253 -9.48 -26.40 -26.92
C SER A 253 -11.01 -26.30 -26.81
N ASP A 254 -11.73 -27.35 -27.28
CA ASP A 254 -13.19 -27.49 -27.31
C ASP A 254 -13.74 -28.35 -26.15
N GLY A 255 -12.91 -28.62 -25.15
CA GLY A 255 -13.31 -29.39 -23.98
C GLY A 255 -14.39 -28.70 -23.14
N VAL A 256 -15.24 -29.52 -22.51
CA VAL A 256 -16.25 -29.03 -21.55
C VAL A 256 -15.62 -28.88 -20.17
N ILE A 257 -15.82 -27.68 -19.57
CA ILE A 257 -15.35 -27.44 -18.20
C ILE A 257 -16.12 -28.33 -17.22
N SER A 258 -15.40 -29.10 -16.42
CA SER A 258 -16.01 -29.92 -15.36
C SER A 258 -16.49 -29.00 -14.22
N GLU A 259 -17.80 -29.03 -13.95
CA GLU A 259 -18.41 -28.24 -12.86
C GLU A 259 -17.80 -28.58 -11.48
N SER A 260 -17.43 -29.84 -11.25
CA SER A 260 -16.83 -30.25 -9.99
C SER A 260 -15.46 -29.62 -9.77
N TYR A 261 -14.60 -29.59 -10.79
CA TYR A 261 -13.29 -28.90 -10.69
C TYR A 261 -13.45 -27.39 -10.61
N GLN A 262 -14.40 -26.81 -11.32
CA GLN A 262 -14.68 -25.38 -11.23
C GLN A 262 -15.15 -24.97 -9.82
N THR A 263 -16.01 -25.79 -9.20
CA THR A 263 -16.47 -25.58 -7.84
C THR A 263 -15.31 -25.70 -6.85
N LEU A 264 -14.50 -26.77 -6.96
CA LEU A 264 -13.33 -26.96 -6.11
C LEU A 264 -12.34 -25.79 -6.20
N PHE A 265 -12.06 -25.33 -7.42
CA PHE A 265 -11.19 -24.16 -7.63
C PHE A 265 -11.77 -22.89 -6.97
N ARG A 266 -13.07 -22.63 -7.14
CA ARG A 266 -13.74 -21.49 -6.51
C ARG A 266 -13.68 -21.57 -5.00
N ASP A 267 -13.93 -22.74 -4.42
CA ASP A 267 -13.88 -22.94 -2.97
C ASP A 267 -12.49 -22.60 -2.42
N MET A 268 -11.43 -23.07 -3.11
CA MET A 268 -10.05 -22.78 -2.71
C MET A 268 -9.69 -21.28 -2.82
N ILE A 269 -10.09 -20.63 -3.91
CA ILE A 269 -9.84 -19.19 -4.06
C ILE A 269 -10.69 -18.35 -3.09
N SER A 270 -11.90 -18.81 -2.76
CA SER A 270 -12.78 -18.13 -1.80
C SER A 270 -12.35 -18.35 -0.35
N ASP A 271 -11.49 -19.34 -0.08
CA ASP A 271 -10.85 -19.56 1.21
C ASP A 271 -9.57 -18.71 1.33
N ASP A 272 -9.78 -17.41 1.55
CA ASP A 272 -8.72 -16.41 1.76
C ASP A 272 -7.63 -16.43 0.68
N LEU A 273 -8.03 -16.52 -0.59
CA LEU A 273 -7.14 -16.56 -1.76
C LEU A 273 -6.10 -17.69 -1.69
N ASN A 274 -6.49 -18.89 -1.32
CA ASN A 274 -5.61 -20.05 -1.19
C ASN A 274 -5.15 -20.58 -2.57
N THR A 275 -4.34 -19.75 -3.24
CA THR A 275 -3.81 -20.04 -4.57
C THR A 275 -2.91 -21.28 -4.59
N ALA A 276 -2.20 -21.54 -3.50
CA ALA A 276 -1.35 -22.71 -3.38
C ALA A 276 -2.18 -24.01 -3.48
N ALA A 277 -3.32 -24.10 -2.79
CA ALA A 277 -4.22 -25.23 -2.88
C ALA A 277 -4.91 -25.31 -4.26
N ALA A 278 -5.26 -24.16 -4.85
CA ALA A 278 -5.90 -24.11 -6.17
C ALA A 278 -4.96 -24.56 -7.32
N LEU A 279 -3.63 -24.50 -7.12
CA LEU A 279 -2.62 -24.96 -8.07
C LEU A 279 -2.22 -26.44 -7.89
N ALA A 280 -2.55 -27.05 -6.75
CA ALA A 280 -2.20 -28.44 -6.44
C ALA A 280 -3.18 -29.44 -7.05
#